data_c7919d3a90dbac27211df1271855abdb
#
_entry.id   c7919d3a90dbac27211df1271855abdb
#
_cell.length_a   1.000
_cell.length_b   1.000
_cell.length_c   1.000
_cell.angle_alpha   90.00
_cell.angle_beta   90.00
_cell.angle_gamma   90.00
#
_symmetry.space_group_name_H-M   'P 1'
#
loop_
_entity.id
_entity.type
_entity.pdbx_description
1 polymer ?
#
loop_
_entity_poly.entity_id
_entity_poly.type
_entity_poly.pdbx_seq_one_letter_code
_entity_poly.pdbx_strand_id
1 'polypeptide(L)'
;PGSIHGKALCGNCGTDKERTHAMHLIQAKSILSAGNDMNLYRGCTHGCIYCDSRSSCYQMSHDFEDIAVKENAPMLLEEALRKKRQLCMIGTGSMCDPYLHLEEQLRLTRRCLEIIEKYGFGLSILTKSDRILRDVDLLCRIQENAKCVVQMTLTTYDEKLCRILEPHVCTTRQRYHALKVMQSRHIPTVVWLSPILPFLNDTEQNLRGILEYCFDAGVKGILCFGMGVTLREGDREYFYAQLDKYFPGMKQQYIRSFGNAYECSSPNQRNLMSIFHEECRRHGVLHEPEQIFHYLREFPEKTQQLSLFS
;
A
#
# COMPACT_ATOMS: atom_id res chain seq x y z
N PRO A 1 48.81 23.14 -31.10
CA PRO A 1 48.54 22.06 -30.20
C PRO A 1 48.09 22.58 -28.85
N GLY A 2 46.84 22.67 -28.59
CA GLY A 2 46.27 23.18 -27.34
C GLY A 2 44.97 22.47 -27.05
N SER A 3 45.02 21.55 -26.11
CA SER A 3 43.88 20.83 -25.60
C SER A 3 43.02 21.73 -24.70
N ILE A 4 41.73 21.86 -25.00
CA ILE A 4 40.76 22.51 -24.13
C ILE A 4 39.93 21.40 -23.45
N HIS A 5 40.17 21.21 -22.16
CA HIS A 5 39.36 20.36 -21.31
C HIS A 5 38.12 21.15 -20.83
N GLY A 6 36.96 20.82 -21.37
CA GLY A 6 35.69 21.26 -20.86
C GLY A 6 35.29 20.37 -19.66
N LYS A 7 35.38 20.88 -18.44
CA LYS A 7 34.78 20.27 -17.25
C LYS A 7 33.28 20.55 -17.27
N ALA A 8 32.46 19.52 -17.49
CA ALA A 8 31.05 19.54 -17.21
C ALA A 8 30.86 19.50 -15.69
N LEU A 9 30.26 20.55 -15.14
CA LEU A 9 29.82 20.63 -13.76
C LEU A 9 28.58 19.73 -13.60
N CYS A 10 28.81 18.54 -13.10
CA CYS A 10 27.74 17.67 -12.65
C CYS A 10 27.27 18.18 -11.27
N GLY A 11 26.02 18.65 -11.21
CA GLY A 11 25.42 19.16 -9.99
C GLY A 11 25.40 18.09 -8.89
N ASN A 12 25.69 18.54 -7.69
CA ASN A 12 25.73 17.79 -6.45
C ASN A 12 24.40 17.02 -6.21
N CYS A 13 24.37 15.76 -6.59
CA CYS A 13 23.37 14.80 -6.10
C CYS A 13 23.86 14.39 -4.71
N GLY A 14 23.21 14.94 -3.66
CA GLY A 14 23.52 14.59 -2.29
C GLY A 14 23.43 13.08 -2.10
N THR A 15 24.55 12.50 -1.71
CA THR A 15 24.62 11.10 -1.30
C THR A 15 23.65 10.88 -0.14
N ASP A 16 22.53 10.19 -0.41
CA ASP A 16 21.77 9.52 0.64
C ASP A 16 22.73 8.55 1.35
N LYS A 17 23.22 8.99 2.51
CA LYS A 17 23.87 8.08 3.44
C LYS A 17 22.85 6.95 3.68
N GLU A 18 23.21 5.73 3.33
CA GLU A 18 22.51 4.51 3.70
C GLU A 18 22.13 4.61 5.18
N ARG A 19 20.88 4.98 5.45
CA ARG A 19 20.31 4.82 6.79
C ARG A 19 20.13 3.31 6.93
N THR A 20 21.07 2.68 7.62
CA THR A 20 20.85 1.32 8.14
C THR A 20 19.66 1.40 9.07
N HIS A 21 18.47 1.10 8.55
CA HIS A 21 17.27 1.01 9.37
C HIS A 21 17.48 -0.13 10.35
N ALA A 22 17.28 0.17 11.65
CA ALA A 22 17.34 -0.85 12.67
C ALA A 22 16.34 -1.96 12.34
N MET A 23 16.76 -3.20 12.48
CA MET A 23 15.89 -4.37 12.39
C MET A 23 16.33 -5.44 13.36
N HIS A 24 15.39 -6.24 13.82
CA HIS A 24 15.65 -7.41 14.63
C HIS A 24 14.79 -8.60 14.19
N LEU A 25 15.33 -9.79 14.36
CA LEU A 25 14.64 -11.03 13.99
C LEU A 25 13.75 -11.50 15.16
N ILE A 26 12.55 -11.94 14.83
CA ILE A 26 11.64 -12.53 15.80
C ILE A 26 11.08 -13.87 15.31
N GLN A 27 10.75 -14.75 16.25
CA GLN A 27 10.03 -15.99 16.01
C GLN A 27 8.54 -15.75 16.25
N ALA A 28 7.75 -15.80 15.20
CA ALA A 28 6.29 -15.72 15.33
C ALA A 28 5.70 -17.07 15.74
N LYS A 29 4.59 -17.06 16.47
CA LYS A 29 3.84 -18.27 16.84
C LYS A 29 2.87 -18.70 15.73
N SER A 30 2.39 -17.76 14.94
CA SER A 30 1.50 -17.97 13.80
C SER A 30 1.71 -16.86 12.78
N ILE A 31 1.29 -17.08 11.53
CA ILE A 31 1.45 -16.09 10.46
C ILE A 31 0.11 -15.63 9.88
N LEU A 32 -0.89 -16.50 9.79
CA LEU A 32 -2.21 -16.16 9.27
C LEU A 32 -3.15 -15.75 10.39
N SER A 33 -3.88 -14.66 10.16
CA SER A 33 -5.04 -14.27 10.95
C SER A 33 -6.25 -15.16 10.67
N ALA A 34 -7.32 -14.99 11.43
CA ALA A 34 -8.61 -15.65 11.15
C ALA A 34 -9.18 -15.27 9.76
N GLY A 35 -8.87 -14.06 9.26
CA GLY A 35 -9.25 -13.57 7.94
C GLY A 35 -8.30 -14.00 6.81
N ASN A 36 -7.30 -14.84 7.09
CA ASN A 36 -6.24 -15.25 6.16
C ASN A 36 -5.28 -14.15 5.74
N ASP A 37 -5.14 -13.11 6.56
CA ASP A 37 -4.15 -12.06 6.33
C ASP A 37 -2.84 -12.39 7.02
N MET A 38 -1.72 -12.10 6.37
CA MET A 38 -0.38 -12.21 6.93
C MET A 38 0.32 -10.85 7.00
N ASN A 39 1.15 -10.64 8.02
CA ASN A 39 2.08 -9.53 8.09
C ASN A 39 3.46 -10.08 8.43
N LEU A 40 4.39 -9.92 7.51
CA LEU A 40 5.76 -10.47 7.60
C LEU A 40 6.65 -9.66 8.53
N TYR A 41 6.32 -8.39 8.65
CA TYR A 41 7.05 -7.39 9.42
C TYR A 41 6.15 -6.76 10.47
N ARG A 42 6.78 -6.09 11.43
CA ARG A 42 6.12 -5.20 12.37
C ARG A 42 6.95 -3.92 12.47
N GLY A 43 6.29 -2.75 12.30
CA GLY A 43 6.94 -1.48 12.03
C GLY A 43 7.05 -1.20 10.53
N CYS A 44 7.42 0.03 10.15
CA CYS A 44 7.51 0.45 8.75
C CYS A 44 8.47 1.63 8.60
N THR A 45 9.31 1.58 7.56
CA THR A 45 10.30 2.62 7.26
C THR A 45 9.88 3.57 6.14
N HIS A 46 8.67 3.45 5.59
CA HIS A 46 8.15 4.35 4.55
C HIS A 46 7.95 5.79 5.03
N GLY A 47 7.83 6.00 6.35
CA GLY A 47 7.79 7.32 6.95
C GLY A 47 6.53 8.13 6.68
N CYS A 48 5.44 7.50 6.24
CA CYS A 48 4.16 8.19 6.01
C CYS A 48 3.75 8.96 7.26
N ILE A 49 3.56 10.28 7.13
CA ILE A 49 3.31 11.14 8.29
C ILE A 49 1.95 10.90 8.95
N TYR A 50 1.04 10.28 8.24
CA TYR A 50 -0.35 9.99 8.64
C TYR A 50 -0.58 8.51 8.99
N CYS A 51 0.46 7.73 9.26
CA CYS A 51 0.35 6.27 9.36
C CYS A 51 -0.36 5.83 10.65
N ASP A 52 -1.58 5.30 10.54
CA ASP A 52 -2.36 4.79 11.67
C ASP A 52 -1.68 3.62 12.40
N SER A 53 -0.81 2.86 11.70
CA SER A 53 -0.06 1.75 12.33
C SER A 53 0.92 2.19 13.43
N ARG A 54 1.16 3.51 13.59
CA ARG A 54 1.91 4.11 14.71
C ARG A 54 1.09 4.22 15.98
N SER A 55 -0.21 4.02 15.90
CA SER A 55 -1.11 4.16 17.02
C SER A 55 -0.75 3.23 18.17
N SER A 56 -0.83 3.74 19.40
CA SER A 56 -0.57 2.99 20.65
C SER A 56 -1.49 1.77 20.80
N CYS A 57 -2.65 1.76 20.14
CA CYS A 57 -3.60 0.63 20.19
C CYS A 57 -2.98 -0.67 19.60
N TYR A 58 -1.96 -0.57 18.76
CA TYR A 58 -1.26 -1.75 18.21
C TYR A 58 -0.16 -2.29 19.13
N GLN A 59 0.05 -1.68 20.30
CA GLN A 59 0.93 -2.15 21.37
C GLN A 59 2.33 -2.52 20.86
N MET A 60 2.97 -1.61 20.10
CA MET A 60 4.33 -1.82 19.63
C MET A 60 5.28 -1.64 20.80
N SER A 61 6.15 -2.63 21.04
CA SER A 61 7.10 -2.64 22.15
C SER A 61 8.48 -2.08 21.79
N HIS A 62 8.66 -1.61 20.56
CA HIS A 62 9.91 -1.05 20.01
C HIS A 62 9.58 0.15 19.13
N ASP A 63 10.59 0.90 18.75
CA ASP A 63 10.43 2.04 17.85
C ASP A 63 9.80 1.60 16.52
N PHE A 64 8.91 2.42 15.97
CA PHE A 64 8.15 2.07 14.76
C PHE A 64 9.06 1.84 13.54
N GLU A 65 10.21 2.49 13.49
CA GLU A 65 11.22 2.37 12.44
C GLU A 65 12.20 1.21 12.67
N ASP A 66 12.23 0.61 13.87
CA ASP A 66 12.96 -0.63 14.14
C ASP A 66 12.09 -1.81 13.73
N ILE A 67 12.44 -2.44 12.61
CA ILE A 67 11.56 -3.45 11.98
C ILE A 67 11.76 -4.81 12.62
N ALA A 68 10.70 -5.32 13.27
CA ALA A 68 10.68 -6.72 13.68
C ALA A 68 10.36 -7.62 12.48
N VAL A 69 11.28 -8.48 12.11
CA VAL A 69 11.22 -9.41 10.97
C VAL A 69 10.83 -10.80 11.47
N LYS A 70 9.71 -11.33 11.01
CA LYS A 70 9.27 -12.70 11.34
C LYS A 70 10.02 -13.71 10.47
N GLU A 71 11.24 -14.05 10.85
CA GLU A 71 12.14 -14.87 10.02
C GLU A 71 11.58 -16.28 9.71
N ASN A 72 10.75 -16.82 10.61
CA ASN A 72 10.10 -18.11 10.43
C ASN A 72 8.76 -18.05 9.65
N ALA A 73 8.39 -16.87 9.12
CA ALA A 73 7.13 -16.69 8.41
C ALA A 73 6.91 -17.68 7.23
N PRO A 74 7.90 -17.96 6.36
CA PRO A 74 7.70 -18.92 5.27
C PRO A 74 7.37 -20.32 5.77
N MET A 75 8.06 -20.82 6.80
CA MET A 75 7.79 -22.14 7.39
C MET A 75 6.36 -22.20 7.97
N LEU A 76 5.98 -21.19 8.74
CA LEU A 76 4.63 -21.12 9.33
C LEU A 76 3.54 -21.02 8.27
N LEU A 77 3.81 -20.27 7.19
CA LEU A 77 2.87 -20.15 6.06
C LEU A 77 2.70 -21.50 5.36
N GLU A 78 3.79 -22.18 5.03
CA GLU A 78 3.73 -23.48 4.38
C GLU A 78 2.97 -24.51 5.22
N GLU A 79 3.24 -24.57 6.54
CA GLU A 79 2.47 -25.43 7.44
C GLU A 79 0.99 -25.07 7.50
N ALA A 80 0.65 -23.79 7.54
CA ALA A 80 -0.72 -23.32 7.59
C ALA A 80 -1.46 -23.69 6.31
N LEU A 81 -0.89 -23.40 5.13
CA LEU A 81 -1.52 -23.67 3.84
C LEU A 81 -1.70 -25.18 3.58
N ARG A 82 -0.72 -26.00 3.95
CA ARG A 82 -0.82 -27.48 3.84
C ARG A 82 -1.98 -28.07 4.65
N LYS A 83 -2.32 -27.44 5.79
CA LYS A 83 -3.40 -27.91 6.68
C LYS A 83 -4.79 -27.42 6.24
N LYS A 84 -4.87 -26.41 5.36
CA LYS A 84 -6.15 -25.87 4.91
C LYS A 84 -6.89 -26.85 3.99
N ARG A 85 -8.17 -27.02 4.25
CA ARG A 85 -9.06 -27.90 3.46
C ARG A 85 -9.62 -27.23 2.21
N GLN A 86 -9.68 -25.90 2.21
CA GLN A 86 -10.23 -25.11 1.12
C GLN A 86 -9.26 -24.02 0.69
N LEU A 87 -9.14 -23.83 -0.61
CA LEU A 87 -8.39 -22.72 -1.18
C LEU A 87 -9.11 -21.40 -0.88
N CYS A 88 -8.32 -20.35 -0.65
CA CYS A 88 -8.83 -19.01 -0.36
C CYS A 88 -7.84 -17.95 -0.80
N MET A 89 -8.26 -16.69 -0.71
CA MET A 89 -7.35 -15.54 -0.88
C MET A 89 -6.51 -15.37 0.38
N ILE A 90 -5.20 -15.16 0.19
CA ILE A 90 -4.27 -14.77 1.26
C ILE A 90 -4.02 -13.28 1.14
N GLY A 91 -4.36 -12.52 2.20
CA GLY A 91 -4.14 -11.08 2.28
C GLY A 91 -2.77 -10.74 2.86
N THR A 92 -2.18 -9.60 2.45
CA THR A 92 -0.99 -9.02 3.10
C THR A 92 -0.89 -7.52 2.85
N GLY A 93 -0.18 -6.81 3.73
CA GLY A 93 0.12 -5.38 3.58
C GLY A 93 -0.78 -4.45 4.38
N SER A 94 -1.73 -4.95 5.15
CA SER A 94 -2.68 -4.12 5.91
C SER A 94 -2.03 -3.36 7.07
N MET A 95 -1.08 -3.96 7.78
CA MET A 95 -0.43 -3.37 8.96
C MET A 95 1.01 -2.92 8.72
N CYS A 96 1.68 -3.55 7.78
CA CYS A 96 3.04 -3.23 7.39
C CYS A 96 3.21 -3.54 5.90
N ASP A 97 3.88 -2.65 5.18
CA ASP A 97 4.13 -2.86 3.76
C ASP A 97 5.00 -4.10 3.54
N PRO A 98 4.60 -5.04 2.66
CA PRO A 98 5.39 -6.23 2.36
C PRO A 98 6.64 -5.93 1.52
N TYR A 99 6.77 -4.72 0.96
CA TYR A 99 7.90 -4.31 0.12
C TYR A 99 8.70 -3.14 0.73
N LEU A 100 9.07 -3.30 2.02
CA LEU A 100 10.04 -2.42 2.66
C LEU A 100 11.40 -2.46 1.96
N HIS A 101 12.27 -1.50 2.24
CA HIS A 101 13.66 -1.48 1.73
C HIS A 101 14.42 -2.78 2.06
N LEU A 102 14.16 -3.37 3.22
CA LEU A 102 14.76 -4.64 3.66
C LEU A 102 14.47 -5.82 2.71
N GLU A 103 13.37 -5.75 1.94
CA GLU A 103 12.99 -6.80 0.99
C GLU A 103 13.99 -6.97 -0.16
N GLU A 104 14.80 -5.98 -0.46
CA GLU A 104 15.87 -6.10 -1.47
C GLU A 104 16.88 -7.20 -1.08
N GLN A 105 17.15 -7.32 0.22
CA GLN A 105 18.09 -8.29 0.77
C GLN A 105 17.38 -9.55 1.28
N LEU A 106 16.33 -9.40 2.08
CA LEU A 106 15.67 -10.50 2.79
C LEU A 106 14.84 -11.40 1.87
N ARG A 107 14.21 -10.82 0.85
CA ARG A 107 13.28 -11.51 -0.09
C ARG A 107 12.23 -12.37 0.61
N LEU A 108 11.83 -11.94 1.82
CA LEU A 108 10.91 -12.69 2.64
C LEU A 108 9.51 -12.75 2.03
N THR A 109 9.06 -11.63 1.47
CA THR A 109 7.80 -11.55 0.72
C THR A 109 7.84 -12.52 -0.47
N ARG A 110 8.89 -12.49 -1.31
CA ARG A 110 9.00 -13.39 -2.45
C ARG A 110 8.92 -14.86 -2.04
N ARG A 111 9.62 -15.27 -0.98
CA ARG A 111 9.57 -16.64 -0.45
C ARG A 111 8.17 -17.06 -0.02
N CYS A 112 7.40 -16.14 0.59
CA CYS A 112 6.01 -16.39 0.95
C CYS A 112 5.10 -16.48 -0.29
N LEU A 113 5.32 -15.65 -1.31
CA LEU A 113 4.59 -15.73 -2.56
C LEU A 113 4.84 -17.05 -3.31
N GLU A 114 6.07 -17.56 -3.31
CA GLU A 114 6.42 -18.88 -3.87
C GLU A 114 5.66 -20.03 -3.18
N ILE A 115 5.45 -19.92 -1.88
CA ILE A 115 4.64 -20.88 -1.12
C ILE A 115 3.15 -20.77 -1.49
N ILE A 116 2.62 -19.54 -1.60
CA ILE A 116 1.23 -19.31 -2.01
C ILE A 116 0.97 -19.91 -3.40
N GLU A 117 1.87 -19.66 -4.35
CA GLU A 117 1.81 -20.21 -5.72
C GLU A 117 1.90 -21.72 -5.70
N LYS A 118 2.87 -22.32 -4.99
CA LYS A 118 3.06 -23.77 -4.85
C LYS A 118 1.82 -24.50 -4.38
N TYR A 119 1.06 -23.92 -3.44
CA TYR A 119 -0.14 -24.53 -2.89
C TYR A 119 -1.44 -24.08 -3.58
N GLY A 120 -1.37 -23.27 -4.62
CA GLY A 120 -2.52 -22.86 -5.45
C GLY A 120 -3.50 -21.91 -4.76
N PHE A 121 -3.05 -21.16 -3.73
CA PHE A 121 -3.86 -20.14 -3.08
C PHE A 121 -3.89 -18.85 -3.88
N GLY A 122 -4.94 -18.05 -3.70
CA GLY A 122 -5.02 -16.70 -4.26
C GLY A 122 -4.26 -15.69 -3.39
N LEU A 123 -3.97 -14.54 -3.98
CA LEU A 123 -3.22 -13.45 -3.34
C LEU A 123 -3.96 -12.12 -3.45
N SER A 124 -4.04 -11.39 -2.35
CA SER A 124 -4.49 -10.01 -2.29
C SER A 124 -3.44 -9.19 -1.55
N ILE A 125 -2.57 -8.46 -2.28
CA ILE A 125 -1.38 -7.81 -1.74
C ILE A 125 -1.48 -6.29 -1.82
N LEU A 126 -1.40 -5.62 -0.66
CA LEU A 126 -1.42 -4.16 -0.54
C LEU A 126 -0.01 -3.60 -0.32
N THR A 127 0.37 -2.61 -1.11
CA THR A 127 1.66 -1.92 -0.97
C THR A 127 1.59 -0.47 -1.43
N LYS A 128 2.55 0.34 -0.98
CA LYS A 128 2.88 1.65 -1.52
C LYS A 128 4.16 1.63 -2.37
N SER A 129 4.80 0.46 -2.49
CA SER A 129 6.13 0.34 -3.08
C SER A 129 6.08 -0.21 -4.50
N ASP A 130 6.80 0.42 -5.43
CA ASP A 130 7.03 -0.09 -6.77
C ASP A 130 8.00 -1.27 -6.81
N ARG A 131 8.63 -1.64 -5.66
CA ARG A 131 9.42 -2.88 -5.53
C ARG A 131 8.64 -4.14 -5.81
N ILE A 132 7.30 -4.09 -5.76
CA ILE A 132 6.43 -5.20 -6.18
C ILE A 132 6.71 -5.65 -7.62
N LEU A 133 7.23 -4.75 -8.47
CA LEU A 133 7.61 -5.06 -9.85
C LEU A 133 8.72 -6.12 -9.95
N ARG A 134 9.55 -6.28 -8.91
CA ARG A 134 10.53 -7.37 -8.81
C ARG A 134 9.89 -8.75 -8.93
N ASP A 135 8.68 -8.90 -8.43
CA ASP A 135 7.99 -10.18 -8.29
C ASP A 135 6.84 -10.38 -9.29
N VAL A 136 6.78 -9.54 -10.35
CA VAL A 136 5.73 -9.60 -11.39
C VAL A 136 5.60 -10.99 -12.02
N ASP A 137 6.74 -11.67 -12.25
CA ASP A 137 6.77 -13.03 -12.78
C ASP A 137 5.95 -14.00 -11.92
N LEU A 138 6.08 -13.90 -10.61
CA LEU A 138 5.40 -14.75 -9.64
C LEU A 138 3.92 -14.35 -9.49
N LEU A 139 3.64 -13.05 -9.51
CA LEU A 139 2.26 -12.55 -9.48
C LEU A 139 1.47 -13.02 -10.72
N CYS A 140 2.10 -13.06 -11.90
CA CYS A 140 1.47 -13.64 -13.12
C CYS A 140 1.14 -15.11 -12.91
N ARG A 141 2.07 -15.94 -12.42
CA ARG A 141 1.79 -17.36 -12.17
C ARG A 141 0.68 -17.60 -11.15
N ILE A 142 0.63 -16.79 -10.08
CA ILE A 142 -0.48 -16.83 -9.11
C ILE A 142 -1.80 -16.45 -9.80
N GLN A 143 -1.80 -15.44 -10.68
CA GLN A 143 -2.99 -15.02 -11.42
C GLN A 143 -3.48 -16.11 -12.38
N GLU A 144 -2.58 -16.80 -13.07
CA GLU A 144 -2.90 -17.90 -13.99
C GLU A 144 -3.47 -19.12 -13.27
N ASN A 145 -2.90 -19.46 -12.12
CA ASN A 145 -3.25 -20.66 -11.36
C ASN A 145 -4.44 -20.48 -10.41
N ALA A 146 -4.65 -19.29 -9.93
CA ALA A 146 -5.70 -18.96 -8.96
C ALA A 146 -6.27 -17.55 -9.23
N LYS A 147 -6.00 -16.61 -8.33
CA LYS A 147 -6.35 -15.18 -8.46
C LYS A 147 -5.29 -14.34 -7.75
N CYS A 148 -4.83 -13.30 -8.42
CA CYS A 148 -3.94 -12.32 -7.83
C CYS A 148 -4.56 -10.94 -7.96
N VAL A 149 -4.68 -10.19 -6.86
CA VAL A 149 -5.12 -8.80 -6.87
C VAL A 149 -4.04 -7.95 -6.21
N VAL A 150 -3.48 -7.01 -6.96
CA VAL A 150 -2.54 -6.04 -6.42
C VAL A 150 -3.30 -4.79 -5.99
N GLN A 151 -3.06 -4.36 -4.75
CA GLN A 151 -3.66 -3.17 -4.19
C GLN A 151 -2.57 -2.12 -3.98
N MET A 152 -2.83 -0.88 -4.38
CA MET A 152 -1.89 0.24 -4.18
C MET A 152 -2.60 1.46 -3.59
N THR A 153 -1.94 2.10 -2.63
CA THR A 153 -2.45 3.34 -2.05
C THR A 153 -2.01 4.53 -2.91
N LEU A 154 -2.95 5.34 -3.37
CA LEU A 154 -2.71 6.62 -4.04
C LEU A 154 -3.51 7.71 -3.32
N THR A 155 -2.82 8.70 -2.74
CA THR A 155 -3.48 9.76 -1.94
C THR A 155 -3.15 11.15 -2.43
N THR A 156 -2.02 11.35 -3.12
CA THR A 156 -1.48 12.67 -3.42
C THR A 156 -0.97 12.72 -4.85
N TYR A 157 -1.65 13.53 -5.69
CA TYR A 157 -1.30 13.69 -7.11
C TYR A 157 -0.02 14.53 -7.30
N ASP A 158 0.11 15.62 -6.52
CA ASP A 158 1.31 16.46 -6.55
C ASP A 158 2.51 15.70 -5.98
N GLU A 159 3.56 15.54 -6.80
CA GLU A 159 4.74 14.76 -6.42
C GLU A 159 5.58 15.41 -5.31
N LYS A 160 5.59 16.75 -5.22
CA LYS A 160 6.36 17.43 -4.18
C LYS A 160 5.68 17.22 -2.83
N LEU A 161 4.36 17.40 -2.79
CA LEU A 161 3.58 17.11 -1.60
C LEU A 161 3.64 15.61 -1.24
N CYS A 162 3.55 14.71 -2.21
CA CYS A 162 3.68 13.28 -1.99
C CYS A 162 5.00 12.92 -1.28
N ARG A 163 6.14 13.50 -1.70
CA ARG A 163 7.45 13.28 -1.06
C ARG A 163 7.53 13.81 0.37
N ILE A 164 6.72 14.78 0.74
CA ILE A 164 6.62 15.26 2.13
C ILE A 164 5.75 14.32 2.97
N LEU A 165 4.62 13.89 2.42
CA LEU A 165 3.65 13.05 3.13
C LEU A 165 4.12 11.58 3.25
N GLU A 166 4.90 11.10 2.29
CA GLU A 166 5.37 9.73 2.16
C GLU A 166 6.87 9.69 1.75
N PRO A 167 7.79 10.14 2.63
CA PRO A 167 9.16 10.52 2.24
C PRO A 167 10.06 9.38 1.79
N HIS A 168 9.80 8.13 2.23
CA HIS A 168 10.71 7.00 2.01
C HIS A 168 10.07 5.87 1.18
N VAL A 169 9.12 6.22 0.33
CA VAL A 169 8.51 5.30 -0.62
C VAL A 169 8.33 5.99 -1.97
N CYS A 170 8.12 5.24 -3.02
CA CYS A 170 7.93 5.77 -4.37
C CYS A 170 6.70 6.71 -4.45
N THR A 171 6.76 7.69 -5.37
CA THR A 171 5.69 8.68 -5.57
C THR A 171 4.44 8.06 -6.17
N THR A 172 3.32 8.78 -6.10
CA THR A 172 2.07 8.37 -6.74
C THR A 172 2.24 8.09 -8.24
N ARG A 173 3.05 8.87 -8.95
CA ARG A 173 3.35 8.63 -10.37
C ARG A 173 4.11 7.33 -10.61
N GLN A 174 5.05 6.97 -9.74
CA GLN A 174 5.76 5.69 -9.83
C GLN A 174 4.81 4.51 -9.53
N ARG A 175 3.89 4.66 -8.56
CA ARG A 175 2.83 3.67 -8.28
C ARG A 175 1.87 3.53 -9.46
N TYR A 176 1.47 4.63 -10.07
CA TYR A 176 0.69 4.59 -11.33
C TYR A 176 1.42 3.79 -12.41
N HIS A 177 2.73 3.99 -12.58
CA HIS A 177 3.51 3.16 -13.51
C HIS A 177 3.45 1.67 -13.14
N ALA A 178 3.56 1.33 -11.86
CA ALA A 178 3.40 -0.05 -11.40
C ALA A 178 2.01 -0.62 -11.72
N LEU A 179 0.94 0.17 -11.54
CA LEU A 179 -0.42 -0.22 -11.95
C LEU A 179 -0.53 -0.49 -13.45
N LYS A 180 0.12 0.34 -14.31
CA LYS A 180 0.18 0.12 -15.77
C LYS A 180 0.90 -1.19 -16.13
N VAL A 181 1.98 -1.52 -15.42
CA VAL A 181 2.66 -2.82 -15.60
C VAL A 181 1.73 -3.96 -15.22
N MET A 182 1.00 -3.88 -14.10
CA MET A 182 0.02 -4.91 -13.70
C MET A 182 -1.09 -5.05 -14.73
N GLN A 183 -1.62 -3.93 -15.25
CA GLN A 183 -2.61 -3.93 -16.33
C GLN A 183 -2.10 -4.68 -17.58
N SER A 184 -0.85 -4.40 -18.02
CA SER A 184 -0.23 -5.05 -19.19
C SER A 184 -0.02 -6.56 -18.98
N ARG A 185 -0.03 -7.03 -17.74
CA ARG A 185 0.10 -8.43 -17.34
C ARG A 185 -1.23 -9.07 -16.96
N HIS A 186 -2.34 -8.39 -17.21
CA HIS A 186 -3.69 -8.87 -16.86
C HIS A 186 -3.88 -9.20 -15.36
N ILE A 187 -3.10 -8.55 -14.49
CA ILE A 187 -3.26 -8.67 -13.04
C ILE A 187 -4.23 -7.58 -12.58
N PRO A 188 -5.40 -7.94 -12.03
CA PRO A 188 -6.35 -6.97 -11.51
C PRO A 188 -5.75 -6.11 -10.40
N THR A 189 -6.11 -4.82 -10.38
CA THR A 189 -5.64 -3.88 -9.38
C THR A 189 -6.79 -3.18 -8.68
N VAL A 190 -6.57 -2.82 -7.40
CA VAL A 190 -7.47 -1.98 -6.59
C VAL A 190 -6.65 -0.85 -6.01
N VAL A 191 -7.18 0.37 -6.06
CA VAL A 191 -6.52 1.53 -5.47
C VAL A 191 -7.18 1.88 -4.15
N TRP A 192 -6.37 2.15 -3.12
CA TRP A 192 -6.80 2.74 -1.85
C TRP A 192 -6.62 4.25 -1.93
N LEU A 193 -7.73 4.97 -2.03
CA LEU A 193 -7.80 6.44 -2.03
C LEU A 193 -8.02 6.92 -0.57
N SER A 194 -7.11 6.57 0.32
CA SER A 194 -7.22 6.89 1.75
C SER A 194 -5.83 6.85 2.42
N PRO A 195 -5.53 7.82 3.29
CA PRO A 195 -6.33 8.97 3.67
C PRO A 195 -6.22 10.14 2.68
N ILE A 196 -7.24 10.98 2.63
CA ILE A 196 -7.18 12.32 2.04
C ILE A 196 -7.14 13.33 3.18
N LEU A 197 -6.02 14.03 3.29
CA LEU A 197 -5.72 14.89 4.45
C LEU A 197 -6.41 16.25 4.34
N PRO A 198 -7.28 16.62 5.27
CA PRO A 198 -7.89 17.95 5.30
C PRO A 198 -6.87 19.07 5.19
N PHE A 199 -7.17 20.09 4.40
CA PHE A 199 -6.34 21.29 4.17
C PHE A 199 -5.00 21.05 3.46
N LEU A 200 -4.65 19.81 3.12
CA LEU A 200 -3.37 19.47 2.47
C LEU A 200 -3.57 18.95 1.04
N ASN A 201 -4.29 17.86 0.88
CA ASN A 201 -4.54 17.24 -0.42
C ASN A 201 -6.04 17.00 -0.70
N ASP A 202 -6.94 17.57 0.11
CA ASP A 202 -8.40 17.49 -0.04
C ASP A 202 -8.95 18.50 -1.08
N THR A 203 -8.35 18.48 -2.26
CA THR A 203 -8.70 19.36 -3.38
C THR A 203 -9.28 18.57 -4.54
N GLU A 204 -10.14 19.20 -5.33
CA GLU A 204 -10.67 18.59 -6.54
C GLU A 204 -9.57 18.24 -7.55
N GLN A 205 -8.54 19.08 -7.67
CA GLN A 205 -7.40 18.83 -8.54
C GLN A 205 -6.66 17.53 -8.13
N ASN A 206 -6.41 17.34 -6.84
CA ASN A 206 -5.78 16.12 -6.33
C ASN A 206 -6.63 14.89 -6.63
N LEU A 207 -7.94 14.96 -6.33
CA LEU A 207 -8.86 13.85 -6.56
C LEU A 207 -8.94 13.48 -8.05
N ARG A 208 -9.18 14.45 -8.94
CA ARG A 208 -9.29 14.19 -10.37
C ARG A 208 -8.01 13.64 -10.97
N GLY A 209 -6.84 14.17 -10.57
CA GLY A 209 -5.55 13.66 -11.05
C GLY A 209 -5.31 12.20 -10.64
N ILE A 210 -5.68 11.81 -9.41
CA ILE A 210 -5.57 10.41 -8.98
C ILE A 210 -6.57 9.52 -9.72
N LEU A 211 -7.82 9.99 -9.89
CA LEU A 211 -8.85 9.25 -10.63
C LEU A 211 -8.45 9.02 -12.09
N GLU A 212 -7.85 10.02 -12.75
CA GLU A 212 -7.31 9.88 -14.11
C GLU A 212 -6.27 8.77 -14.18
N TYR A 213 -5.32 8.72 -13.24
CA TYR A 213 -4.36 7.62 -13.15
C TYR A 213 -5.04 6.26 -12.98
N CYS A 214 -6.06 6.20 -12.14
CA CYS A 214 -6.80 4.96 -11.89
C CYS A 214 -7.54 4.46 -13.15
N PHE A 215 -8.23 5.36 -13.85
CA PHE A 215 -8.98 5.01 -15.06
C PHE A 215 -8.06 4.63 -16.21
N ASP A 216 -6.97 5.36 -16.43
CA ASP A 216 -5.99 5.02 -17.46
C ASP A 216 -5.26 3.69 -17.16
N ALA A 217 -5.01 3.39 -15.87
CA ALA A 217 -4.46 2.09 -15.47
C ALA A 217 -5.50 0.96 -15.46
N GLY A 218 -6.77 1.23 -15.76
CA GLY A 218 -7.83 0.24 -15.83
C GLY A 218 -8.04 -0.51 -14.52
N VAL A 219 -8.00 0.19 -13.38
CA VAL A 219 -8.17 -0.45 -12.07
C VAL A 219 -9.56 -1.06 -11.92
N LYS A 220 -9.65 -2.19 -11.25
CA LYS A 220 -10.91 -2.88 -11.00
C LYS A 220 -11.80 -2.14 -9.99
N GLY A 221 -11.18 -1.49 -9.02
CA GLY A 221 -11.90 -0.77 -7.97
C GLY A 221 -11.06 0.31 -7.31
N ILE A 222 -11.74 1.28 -6.70
CA ILE A 222 -11.13 2.36 -5.91
C ILE A 222 -11.82 2.40 -4.55
N LEU A 223 -11.09 2.02 -3.50
CA LEU A 223 -11.57 1.97 -2.14
C LEU A 223 -11.38 3.34 -1.48
N CYS A 224 -12.48 3.95 -1.08
CA CYS A 224 -12.51 5.22 -0.36
C CYS A 224 -13.54 5.15 0.76
N PHE A 225 -13.11 5.46 2.00
CA PHE A 225 -13.99 5.49 3.18
C PHE A 225 -14.48 6.90 3.53
N GLY A 226 -14.13 7.87 2.70
CA GLY A 226 -14.38 9.29 2.91
C GLY A 226 -13.12 10.11 2.76
N MET A 227 -13.28 11.42 2.69
CA MET A 227 -12.18 12.38 2.55
C MET A 227 -11.78 12.89 3.93
N GLY A 228 -10.79 12.26 4.54
CA GLY A 228 -10.34 12.57 5.89
C GLY A 228 -9.19 11.69 6.34
N VAL A 229 -8.80 11.85 7.60
CA VAL A 229 -7.80 11.06 8.28
C VAL A 229 -8.28 10.69 9.66
N THR A 230 -7.91 9.51 10.14
CA THR A 230 -8.14 9.10 11.53
C THR A 230 -6.88 9.37 12.35
N LEU A 231 -7.06 9.94 13.53
CA LEU A 231 -5.98 10.28 14.46
C LEU A 231 -6.26 9.71 15.84
N ARG A 232 -5.41 8.79 16.28
CA ARG A 232 -5.43 8.16 17.59
C ARG A 232 -4.26 8.65 18.45
N GLU A 233 -4.18 8.15 19.65
CA GLU A 233 -2.99 8.31 20.49
C GLU A 233 -1.79 7.59 19.84
N GLY A 234 -0.65 8.27 19.79
CA GLY A 234 0.58 7.80 19.16
C GLY A 234 0.76 8.31 17.73
N ASP A 235 -0.18 8.04 16.83
CA ASP A 235 -0.10 8.56 15.45
C ASP A 235 -0.45 10.06 15.36
N ARG A 236 -1.36 10.58 16.20
CA ARG A 236 -1.72 12.00 16.29
C ARG A 236 -0.51 12.86 16.65
N GLU A 237 0.21 12.47 17.68
CA GLU A 237 1.39 13.21 18.14
C GLU A 237 2.47 13.25 17.06
N TYR A 238 2.70 12.12 16.42
CA TYR A 238 3.64 12.04 15.30
C TYR A 238 3.20 12.91 14.13
N PHE A 239 1.93 12.80 13.71
CA PHE A 239 1.37 13.62 12.64
C PHE A 239 1.50 15.11 12.93
N TYR A 240 1.14 15.56 14.13
CA TYR A 240 1.24 16.95 14.54
C TYR A 240 2.69 17.47 14.58
N ALA A 241 3.63 16.63 14.98
CA ALA A 241 5.04 16.97 14.90
C ALA A 241 5.52 17.15 13.44
N GLN A 242 5.03 16.33 12.53
CA GLN A 242 5.34 16.49 11.10
C GLN A 242 4.65 17.72 10.49
N LEU A 243 3.42 18.05 10.92
CA LEU A 243 2.76 19.29 10.49
C LEU A 243 3.54 20.53 10.95
N ASP A 244 4.01 20.58 12.19
CA ASP A 244 4.84 21.68 12.70
C ASP A 244 6.13 21.85 11.88
N LYS A 245 6.71 20.74 11.41
CA LYS A 245 7.95 20.73 10.63
C LYS A 245 7.78 21.21 9.19
N TYR A 246 6.73 20.74 8.51
CA TYR A 246 6.59 20.94 7.07
C TYR A 246 5.49 21.91 6.65
N PHE A 247 4.52 22.18 7.53
CA PHE A 247 3.34 23.00 7.24
C PHE A 247 3.05 23.98 8.40
N PRO A 248 3.84 25.04 8.55
CA PRO A 248 3.71 25.98 9.67
C PRO A 248 2.26 26.48 9.82
N GLY A 249 1.70 26.41 11.04
CA GLY A 249 0.32 26.82 11.35
C GLY A 249 -0.75 25.75 11.08
N MET A 250 -0.44 24.67 10.37
CA MET A 250 -1.43 23.62 10.01
C MET A 250 -1.88 22.83 11.24
N LYS A 251 -0.98 22.49 12.16
CA LYS A 251 -1.34 21.83 13.42
C LYS A 251 -2.39 22.62 14.20
N GLN A 252 -2.23 23.95 14.32
CA GLN A 252 -3.20 24.79 15.00
C GLN A 252 -4.54 24.82 14.26
N GLN A 253 -4.52 24.73 12.94
CA GLN A 253 -5.73 24.60 12.15
C GLN A 253 -6.44 23.27 12.44
N TYR A 254 -5.72 22.13 12.48
CA TYR A 254 -6.28 20.84 12.86
C TYR A 254 -6.89 20.87 14.26
N ILE A 255 -6.16 21.39 15.25
CA ILE A 255 -6.65 21.51 16.64
C ILE A 255 -7.93 22.33 16.71
N ARG A 256 -8.00 23.49 16.01
CA ARG A 256 -9.21 24.34 16.00
C ARG A 256 -10.38 23.66 15.31
N SER A 257 -10.13 22.91 14.24
CA SER A 257 -11.19 22.31 13.43
C SER A 257 -11.71 21.00 14.01
N PHE A 258 -10.84 20.19 14.62
CA PHE A 258 -11.16 18.82 15.01
C PHE A 258 -10.97 18.52 16.50
N GLY A 259 -10.26 19.36 17.25
CA GLY A 259 -9.97 19.11 18.65
C GLY A 259 -9.28 17.75 18.84
N ASN A 260 -9.89 16.89 19.65
CA ASN A 260 -9.46 15.51 19.91
C ASN A 260 -10.28 14.45 19.15
N ALA A 261 -11.04 14.86 18.13
CA ALA A 261 -11.85 13.91 17.36
C ALA A 261 -10.98 12.81 16.75
N TYR A 262 -11.47 11.59 16.76
CA TYR A 262 -10.82 10.46 16.09
C TYR A 262 -10.85 10.62 14.57
N GLU A 263 -12.00 10.98 14.02
CA GLU A 263 -12.18 11.23 12.59
C GLU A 263 -12.05 12.72 12.28
N CYS A 264 -11.10 13.05 11.42
CA CYS A 264 -10.86 14.40 10.93
C CYS A 264 -11.31 14.46 9.46
N SER A 265 -12.59 14.72 9.25
CA SER A 265 -13.18 14.78 7.90
C SER A 265 -12.89 16.11 7.22
N SER A 266 -12.60 16.07 5.91
CA SER A 266 -12.41 17.26 5.11
C SER A 266 -13.66 18.17 5.09
N PRO A 267 -13.51 19.49 5.21
CA PRO A 267 -14.59 20.43 4.95
C PRO A 267 -15.20 20.27 3.54
N ASN A 268 -14.40 19.78 2.58
CA ASN A 268 -14.79 19.55 1.19
C ASN A 268 -15.37 18.15 0.94
N GLN A 269 -15.51 17.31 1.98
CA GLN A 269 -15.89 15.91 1.83
C GLN A 269 -17.13 15.68 0.97
N ARG A 270 -18.19 16.44 1.19
CA ARG A 270 -19.45 16.27 0.42
C ARG A 270 -19.22 16.43 -1.09
N ASN A 271 -18.53 17.50 -1.49
CA ASN A 271 -18.24 17.78 -2.89
C ASN A 271 -17.31 16.72 -3.49
N LEU A 272 -16.20 16.40 -2.80
CA LEU A 272 -15.21 15.43 -3.27
C LEU A 272 -15.81 14.04 -3.39
N MET A 273 -16.64 13.60 -2.44
CA MET A 273 -17.32 12.31 -2.52
C MET A 273 -18.34 12.27 -3.65
N SER A 274 -19.04 13.38 -3.93
CA SER A 274 -19.96 13.46 -5.10
C SER A 274 -19.19 13.26 -6.40
N ILE A 275 -18.07 13.96 -6.57
CA ILE A 275 -17.18 13.80 -7.74
C ILE A 275 -16.66 12.37 -7.84
N PHE A 276 -16.19 11.81 -6.73
CA PHE A 276 -15.67 10.44 -6.67
C PHE A 276 -16.70 9.42 -7.16
N HIS A 277 -17.91 9.44 -6.61
CA HIS A 277 -18.97 8.51 -7.00
C HIS A 277 -19.45 8.70 -8.45
N GLU A 278 -19.55 9.95 -8.92
CA GLU A 278 -19.94 10.27 -10.28
C GLU A 278 -18.91 9.73 -11.29
N GLU A 279 -17.63 10.03 -11.07
CA GLU A 279 -16.54 9.60 -11.95
C GLU A 279 -16.39 8.08 -11.97
N CYS A 280 -16.43 7.42 -10.81
CA CYS A 280 -16.35 5.96 -10.73
C CYS A 280 -17.52 5.29 -11.47
N ARG A 281 -18.74 5.80 -11.32
CA ARG A 281 -19.91 5.29 -12.08
C ARG A 281 -19.74 5.48 -13.58
N ARG A 282 -19.28 6.67 -14.00
CA ARG A 282 -19.06 7.00 -15.42
C ARG A 282 -18.06 6.05 -16.09
N HIS A 283 -17.02 5.64 -15.34
CA HIS A 283 -15.98 4.76 -15.82
C HIS A 283 -16.22 3.27 -15.52
N GLY A 284 -17.32 2.90 -14.87
CA GLY A 284 -17.67 1.53 -14.52
C GLY A 284 -16.71 0.86 -13.53
N VAL A 285 -16.07 1.65 -12.67
CA VAL A 285 -15.11 1.18 -11.66
C VAL A 285 -15.84 0.88 -10.35
N LEU A 286 -15.55 -0.25 -9.71
CA LEU A 286 -16.09 -0.58 -8.40
C LEU A 286 -15.65 0.47 -7.38
N HIS A 287 -16.60 0.98 -6.58
CA HIS A 287 -16.30 2.04 -5.61
C HIS A 287 -17.10 1.92 -4.30
N GLU A 288 -17.93 0.89 -4.20
CA GLU A 288 -18.59 0.55 -2.95
C GLU A 288 -17.68 -0.37 -2.13
N PRO A 289 -17.31 -0.01 -0.88
CA PRO A 289 -16.36 -0.79 -0.07
C PRO A 289 -16.74 -2.26 0.09
N GLU A 290 -18.00 -2.56 0.33
CA GLU A 290 -18.48 -3.95 0.49
C GLU A 290 -18.24 -4.79 -0.77
N GLN A 291 -18.52 -4.25 -1.95
CA GLN A 291 -18.30 -4.92 -3.23
C GLN A 291 -16.81 -5.16 -3.49
N ILE A 292 -15.97 -4.18 -3.15
CA ILE A 292 -14.52 -4.29 -3.30
C ILE A 292 -13.97 -5.35 -2.34
N PHE A 293 -14.37 -5.33 -1.05
CA PHE A 293 -13.92 -6.35 -0.10
C PHE A 293 -14.43 -7.75 -0.46
N HIS A 294 -15.63 -7.86 -0.98
CA HIS A 294 -16.13 -9.13 -1.52
C HIS A 294 -15.21 -9.60 -2.66
N TYR A 295 -14.96 -8.75 -3.64
CA TYR A 295 -14.06 -9.05 -4.75
C TYR A 295 -12.65 -9.45 -4.29
N LEU A 296 -12.07 -8.79 -3.29
CA LEU A 296 -10.73 -9.10 -2.79
C LEU A 296 -10.65 -10.46 -2.06
N ARG A 297 -11.75 -10.92 -1.46
CA ARG A 297 -11.81 -12.15 -0.67
C ARG A 297 -12.35 -13.35 -1.44
N GLU A 298 -13.12 -13.11 -2.50
CA GLU A 298 -13.68 -14.14 -3.33
C GLU A 298 -12.58 -14.92 -4.04
N PHE A 299 -12.48 -16.21 -3.73
CA PHE A 299 -11.64 -17.15 -4.46
C PHE A 299 -12.42 -17.71 -5.66
N PRO A 300 -11.84 -17.71 -6.88
CA PRO A 300 -12.57 -18.18 -8.06
C PRO A 300 -12.86 -19.68 -7.94
N GLU A 301 -14.11 -20.06 -8.10
CA GLU A 301 -14.47 -21.46 -8.33
C GLU A 301 -13.89 -21.88 -9.69
N LYS A 302 -12.96 -22.83 -9.69
CA LYS A 302 -12.55 -23.46 -10.95
C LYS A 302 -13.76 -24.22 -11.48
N THR A 303 -14.38 -23.72 -12.52
CA THR A 303 -15.31 -24.51 -13.32
C THR A 303 -14.47 -25.65 -13.88
N GLN A 304 -14.60 -26.86 -13.31
CA GLN A 304 -14.08 -28.06 -13.91
C GLN A 304 -14.90 -28.24 -15.21
N GLN A 305 -14.30 -27.82 -16.32
CA GLN A 305 -14.78 -28.24 -17.63
C GLN A 305 -14.50 -29.74 -17.72
N LEU A 306 -15.48 -30.54 -17.27
CA LEU A 306 -15.48 -31.96 -17.54
C LEU A 306 -15.49 -32.10 -19.08
N SER A 307 -14.35 -32.50 -19.64
CA SER A 307 -14.26 -32.88 -21.02
C SER A 307 -15.13 -34.14 -21.18
N LEU A 308 -16.31 -33.97 -21.80
CA LEU A 308 -17.25 -35.06 -22.11
C LEU A 308 -16.79 -35.88 -23.31
N PHE A 309 -15.51 -35.85 -23.68
CA PHE A 309 -14.93 -36.61 -24.76
C PHE A 309 -13.63 -37.27 -24.31
N SER A 310 -13.71 -38.47 -23.83
CA SER A 310 -12.67 -39.49 -23.84
C SER A 310 -13.23 -40.74 -24.50
#